data_826fe2e0978b1c23975227fe3e91d778
#
_entry.id   826fe2e0978b1c23975227fe3e91d778
#
_cell.length_a   1.000
_cell.length_b   1.000
_cell.length_c   1.000
_cell.angle_alpha   90.00
_cell.angle_beta   90.00
_cell.angle_gamma   90.00
#
_symmetry.space_group_name_H-M   'P 1'
#
loop_
_entity.id
_entity.type
_entity.pdbx_description
1 polymer ?
#
loop_
_entity_poly.entity_id
_entity_poly.type
_entity_poly.pdbx_seq_one_letter_code
_entity_poly.pdbx_strand_id
1 'polypeptide(L)'
;MLFVGTYMGGLSYTPAHGSFFSVYSYPELFNSYNMNVRAFWVDADGKKVIGTRDGLYYISEMERRIRHYTHRNSILRSDIILSVKPFNRDFLIGTYGGVLYLLHRNTGELSFLQSDQCFMQGSFNGYERDVNNKLWIGSSKGVYVYDHLTGEYEVYNSRNSSLSVNSVFSLKADSKGRMWLGTGGAVFMYDRVDGVFKSDVFPEHVLPYTKSVRFIYEDKKKNLWFCDDKEGVVKVDESFTTFEHITINDFLPNNSVMSIVEDPKNGGLWFATQRGLLYIKEEENYHKIFSLYDGIPGYIFNSPVQITDDNTVWWGNERGLVCYDAVKSWSEIGTKKVQPPVITSISVAGRPLCPGETLMPVSAPFIDEVFLSVNDNNISFTFSALNYAVENTDLYEYCLEEYDKEWKTLMKGNQVSYTELPVGDYMFRVRAASNPAAIKAVRVVVAGNTPFIRWIVVLSVVVCCILIYFYSGLLGKYRTMKEYINKKTEPSEENRKEKYQKSRMEEKTAMLIIGKLNECMEKDRLYLNPDLKLQDVAKVVKCNTGELSQVLNMFMNIGFTDYVNKYRIDEFIKRIRSEEHTSEL
;
A
#
# COMPACT_ATOMS: atom_id res chain seq x y z
N MET A 1 -0.14 -8.82 -2.62
CA MET A 1 0.95 -7.94 -3.07
C MET A 1 1.63 -8.59 -4.25
N LEU A 2 1.79 -7.89 -5.36
CA LEU A 2 2.51 -8.37 -6.54
C LEU A 2 3.86 -7.67 -6.59
N PHE A 3 4.93 -8.45 -6.75
CA PHE A 3 6.29 -7.93 -6.96
C PHE A 3 6.68 -8.16 -8.41
N VAL A 4 7.25 -7.15 -9.04
CA VAL A 4 7.71 -7.20 -10.43
C VAL A 4 9.18 -6.80 -10.45
N GLY A 5 10.06 -7.73 -10.78
CA GLY A 5 11.46 -7.45 -11.05
C GLY A 5 11.61 -6.87 -12.47
N THR A 6 12.35 -5.78 -12.63
CA THR A 6 12.62 -5.17 -13.92
C THR A 6 14.11 -5.25 -14.23
N TYR A 7 14.45 -5.46 -15.51
CA TYR A 7 15.85 -5.44 -15.95
C TYR A 7 16.42 -4.02 -15.77
N MET A 8 17.46 -3.89 -14.95
CA MET A 8 18.12 -2.62 -14.59
C MET A 8 17.26 -1.57 -13.84
N GLY A 9 15.96 -1.81 -13.62
CA GLY A 9 15.06 -0.89 -12.91
C GLY A 9 14.75 -1.26 -11.46
N GLY A 10 15.30 -2.39 -10.98
CA GLY A 10 15.07 -2.87 -9.61
C GLY A 10 13.75 -3.62 -9.44
N LEU A 11 13.26 -3.65 -8.21
CA LEU A 11 12.04 -4.34 -7.81
C LEU A 11 10.91 -3.33 -7.61
N SER A 12 9.84 -3.47 -8.38
CA SER A 12 8.60 -2.75 -8.17
C SER A 12 7.58 -3.65 -7.48
N TYR A 13 6.69 -3.06 -6.68
CA TYR A 13 5.60 -3.80 -6.07
C TYR A 13 4.29 -3.02 -6.10
N THR A 14 3.19 -3.74 -6.08
CA THR A 14 1.85 -3.16 -5.92
C THR A 14 1.13 -3.88 -4.77
N PRO A 15 0.39 -3.14 -3.93
CA PRO A 15 -0.40 -3.77 -2.87
C PRO A 15 -1.49 -4.67 -3.47
N ALA A 16 -1.84 -5.74 -2.76
CA ALA A 16 -2.89 -6.68 -3.20
C ALA A 16 -4.30 -6.08 -3.13
N HIS A 17 -4.47 -5.00 -2.38
CA HIS A 17 -5.72 -4.24 -2.29
C HIS A 17 -5.63 -3.02 -3.19
N GLY A 18 -6.73 -2.68 -3.87
CA GLY A 18 -6.79 -1.52 -4.74
C GLY A 18 -6.31 -0.24 -4.05
N SER A 19 -5.72 0.66 -4.83
CA SER A 19 -5.34 1.99 -4.33
C SER A 19 -6.57 2.74 -3.83
N PHE A 20 -6.39 3.61 -2.81
CA PHE A 20 -7.38 4.63 -2.42
C PHE A 20 -7.70 5.57 -3.58
N PHE A 21 -6.74 5.73 -4.47
CA PHE A 21 -6.80 6.68 -5.55
C PHE A 21 -6.88 5.96 -6.89
N SER A 22 -7.71 6.50 -7.77
CA SER A 22 -7.65 6.19 -9.19
C SER A 22 -6.89 7.30 -9.90
N VAL A 23 -6.05 6.92 -10.86
CA VAL A 23 -5.20 7.85 -11.60
C VAL A 23 -5.56 7.82 -13.06
N TYR A 24 -5.84 8.99 -13.61
CA TYR A 24 -6.11 9.20 -15.04
C TYR A 24 -4.91 9.91 -15.66
N SER A 25 -3.99 9.12 -16.19
CA SER A 25 -2.75 9.62 -16.77
C SER A 25 -2.77 9.70 -18.30
N TYR A 26 -3.69 8.98 -18.96
CA TYR A 26 -3.85 8.95 -20.42
C TYR A 26 -2.51 8.95 -21.19
N PRO A 27 -1.64 7.95 -20.98
CA PRO A 27 -0.27 7.95 -21.53
C PRO A 27 -0.24 8.01 -23.06
N GLU A 28 -1.31 7.59 -23.73
CA GLU A 28 -1.46 7.68 -25.20
C GLU A 28 -1.72 9.11 -25.68
N LEU A 29 -2.15 10.02 -24.78
CA LEU A 29 -2.54 11.39 -25.12
C LEU A 29 -1.50 12.41 -24.67
N PHE A 30 -0.90 12.17 -23.51
CA PHE A 30 0.10 13.05 -22.96
C PHE A 30 1.49 12.54 -23.34
N ASN A 31 2.25 13.32 -24.07
CA ASN A 31 3.69 13.12 -24.11
C ASN A 31 4.20 13.07 -22.67
N SER A 32 4.98 12.06 -22.33
CA SER A 32 5.41 11.70 -20.96
C SER A 32 6.02 12.84 -20.13
N TYR A 33 6.33 13.98 -20.73
CA TYR A 33 6.93 15.16 -20.09
C TYR A 33 5.93 16.25 -19.66
N ASN A 34 4.67 16.21 -20.12
CA ASN A 34 3.71 17.31 -19.93
C ASN A 34 2.39 16.91 -19.27
N MET A 35 2.39 15.85 -18.48
CA MET A 35 1.20 15.37 -17.77
C MET A 35 0.78 16.24 -16.57
N ASN A 36 1.47 17.36 -16.34
CA ASN A 36 1.18 18.25 -15.22
C ASN A 36 -0.18 18.94 -15.40
N VAL A 37 -1.19 18.44 -14.68
CA VAL A 37 -2.55 18.98 -14.69
C VAL A 37 -2.61 20.20 -13.78
N ARG A 38 -2.71 21.38 -14.38
CA ARG A 38 -2.75 22.67 -13.68
C ARG A 38 -4.15 23.20 -13.46
N ALA A 39 -5.08 22.80 -14.31
CA ALA A 39 -6.48 23.17 -14.24
C ALA A 39 -7.32 22.01 -14.77
N PHE A 40 -8.48 21.80 -14.20
CA PHE A 40 -9.40 20.79 -14.73
C PHE A 40 -10.84 21.04 -14.28
N TRP A 41 -11.75 20.39 -14.98
CA TRP A 41 -13.13 20.18 -14.56
C TRP A 41 -13.61 18.81 -15.00
N VAL A 42 -14.26 18.11 -14.09
CA VAL A 42 -14.96 16.84 -14.36
C VAL A 42 -16.46 17.11 -14.27
N ASP A 43 -17.16 16.81 -15.32
CA ASP A 43 -18.59 17.05 -15.42
C ASP A 43 -19.43 15.86 -14.94
N ALA A 44 -20.69 16.08 -14.60
CA ALA A 44 -21.59 15.03 -14.12
C ALA A 44 -21.79 13.88 -15.13
N ASP A 45 -21.67 14.15 -16.43
CA ASP A 45 -21.73 13.17 -17.51
C ASP A 45 -20.37 12.52 -17.83
N GLY A 46 -19.37 12.71 -16.97
CA GLY A 46 -18.03 12.11 -17.07
C GLY A 46 -17.11 12.79 -18.08
N LYS A 47 -17.51 13.90 -18.71
CA LYS A 47 -16.63 14.70 -19.55
C LYS A 47 -15.55 15.35 -18.68
N LYS A 48 -14.32 15.36 -19.20
CA LYS A 48 -13.17 15.98 -18.51
C LYS A 48 -12.56 17.06 -19.39
N VAL A 49 -12.38 18.23 -18.81
CA VAL A 49 -11.65 19.33 -19.40
C VAL A 49 -10.36 19.49 -18.61
N ILE A 50 -9.21 19.30 -19.25
CA ILE A 50 -7.91 19.23 -18.56
C ILE A 50 -6.98 20.27 -19.17
N GLY A 51 -6.49 21.18 -18.34
CA GLY A 51 -5.52 22.19 -18.69
C GLY A 51 -4.12 21.81 -18.22
N THR A 52 -3.17 21.87 -19.14
CA THR A 52 -1.76 21.53 -18.91
C THR A 52 -0.84 22.68 -19.34
N ARG A 53 0.45 22.43 -19.43
CA ARG A 53 1.42 23.31 -20.10
C ARG A 53 1.48 23.10 -21.62
N ASP A 54 0.86 22.03 -22.11
CA ASP A 54 0.87 21.59 -23.51
C ASP A 54 -0.51 21.76 -24.18
N GLY A 55 -1.36 22.57 -23.61
CA GLY A 55 -2.67 22.88 -24.15
C GLY A 55 -3.83 22.42 -23.27
N LEU A 56 -5.01 22.47 -23.87
CA LEU A 56 -6.29 22.10 -23.30
C LEU A 56 -6.78 20.79 -23.90
N TYR A 57 -7.12 19.84 -23.05
CA TYR A 57 -7.73 18.58 -23.46
C TYR A 57 -9.21 18.57 -23.09
N TYR A 58 -10.04 18.18 -24.06
CA TYR A 58 -11.46 17.89 -23.84
C TYR A 58 -11.70 16.42 -24.11
N ILE A 59 -12.12 15.68 -23.11
CA ILE A 59 -12.27 14.23 -23.12
C ILE A 59 -13.71 13.87 -22.82
N SER A 60 -14.36 13.15 -23.73
CA SER A 60 -15.67 12.54 -23.55
C SER A 60 -15.53 11.02 -23.73
N GLU A 61 -15.51 10.28 -22.62
CA GLU A 61 -15.38 8.83 -22.66
C GLU A 61 -16.62 8.16 -23.29
N MET A 62 -17.81 8.69 -23.02
CA MET A 62 -19.07 8.19 -23.63
C MET A 62 -19.07 8.33 -25.15
N GLU A 63 -18.60 9.46 -25.67
CA GLU A 63 -18.53 9.72 -27.12
C GLU A 63 -17.24 9.17 -27.73
N ARG A 64 -16.33 8.59 -26.94
CA ARG A 64 -14.96 8.19 -27.33
C ARG A 64 -14.25 9.31 -28.07
N ARG A 65 -14.48 10.55 -27.65
CA ARG A 65 -13.95 11.74 -28.29
C ARG A 65 -12.89 12.37 -27.40
N ILE A 66 -11.73 12.64 -28.02
CA ILE A 66 -10.64 13.37 -27.39
C ILE A 66 -10.26 14.49 -28.33
N ARG A 67 -10.19 15.70 -27.81
CA ARG A 67 -9.68 16.86 -28.54
C ARG A 67 -8.55 17.49 -27.73
N HIS A 68 -7.48 17.83 -28.42
CA HIS A 68 -6.34 18.57 -27.88
C HIS A 68 -6.22 19.90 -28.60
N TYR A 69 -6.33 21.00 -27.86
CA TYR A 69 -6.26 22.36 -28.37
C TYR A 69 -4.95 22.97 -27.94
N THR A 70 -4.22 23.50 -28.93
CA THR A 70 -2.96 24.23 -28.76
C THR A 70 -3.02 25.52 -29.57
N HIS A 71 -2.05 26.42 -29.36
CA HIS A 71 -1.89 27.62 -30.18
C HIS A 71 -1.69 27.32 -31.69
N ARG A 72 -1.29 26.08 -32.03
CA ARG A 72 -1.03 25.66 -33.43
C ARG A 72 -2.28 25.19 -34.16
N ASN A 73 -3.26 24.65 -33.44
CA ASN A 73 -4.44 24.02 -34.05
C ASN A 73 -5.77 24.62 -33.58
N SER A 74 -5.74 25.70 -32.82
CA SER A 74 -6.93 26.36 -32.29
C SER A 74 -6.73 27.87 -32.17
N ILE A 75 -7.74 28.56 -31.60
CA ILE A 75 -7.68 30.01 -31.33
C ILE A 75 -6.88 30.35 -30.07
N LEU A 76 -6.34 29.36 -29.35
CA LEU A 76 -5.54 29.59 -28.15
C LEU A 76 -4.28 30.40 -28.50
N ARG A 77 -3.99 31.43 -27.73
CA ARG A 77 -2.77 32.23 -27.83
C ARG A 77 -1.62 31.70 -26.97
N SER A 78 -1.93 30.78 -26.03
CA SER A 78 -0.96 30.15 -25.14
C SER A 78 -1.41 28.73 -24.85
N ASP A 79 -0.44 27.80 -24.84
CA ASP A 79 -0.69 26.40 -24.47
C ASP A 79 -0.73 26.19 -22.94
N ILE A 80 -0.29 27.18 -22.16
CA ILE A 80 -0.30 27.09 -20.71
C ILE A 80 -1.69 27.47 -20.19
N ILE A 81 -2.46 26.47 -19.81
CA ILE A 81 -3.79 26.64 -19.22
C ILE A 81 -3.66 26.79 -17.72
N LEU A 82 -4.22 27.83 -17.14
CA LEU A 82 -4.14 28.16 -15.73
C LEU A 82 -5.42 27.89 -14.96
N SER A 83 -6.57 28.02 -15.61
CA SER A 83 -7.86 27.80 -14.99
C SER A 83 -8.89 27.20 -15.95
N VAL A 84 -9.72 26.30 -15.41
CA VAL A 84 -10.88 25.69 -16.07
C VAL A 84 -12.00 25.66 -15.05
N LYS A 85 -13.14 26.27 -15.36
CA LYS A 85 -14.30 26.31 -14.47
C LYS A 85 -15.61 26.36 -15.26
N PRO A 86 -16.72 25.87 -14.73
CA PRO A 86 -18.02 26.03 -15.40
C PRO A 86 -18.44 27.50 -15.46
N PHE A 87 -18.97 27.90 -16.59
CA PHE A 87 -19.52 29.21 -16.80
C PHE A 87 -20.80 29.11 -17.63
N ASN A 88 -21.96 29.36 -17.00
CA ASN A 88 -23.27 29.13 -17.56
C ASN A 88 -23.42 27.68 -18.07
N ARG A 89 -23.55 27.49 -19.39
CA ARG A 89 -23.67 26.16 -20.01
C ARG A 89 -22.33 25.64 -20.57
N ASP A 90 -21.26 26.41 -20.47
CA ASP A 90 -19.95 26.16 -21.06
C ASP A 90 -18.85 26.15 -20.00
N PHE A 91 -17.59 26.10 -20.43
CA PHE A 91 -16.44 26.22 -19.54
C PHE A 91 -15.66 27.50 -19.87
N LEU A 92 -15.31 28.26 -18.84
CA LEU A 92 -14.40 29.39 -18.93
C LEU A 92 -12.96 28.88 -18.79
N ILE A 93 -12.12 29.21 -19.76
CA ILE A 93 -10.73 28.79 -19.85
C ILE A 93 -9.83 30.02 -19.70
N GLY A 94 -8.96 29.99 -18.70
CA GLY A 94 -7.95 31.01 -18.46
C GLY A 94 -6.57 30.50 -18.84
N THR A 95 -5.79 31.35 -19.55
CA THR A 95 -4.47 31.01 -20.05
C THR A 95 -3.38 31.95 -19.51
N TYR A 96 -2.13 31.52 -19.61
CA TYR A 96 -0.97 32.34 -19.27
C TYR A 96 -0.73 33.39 -20.37
N GLY A 97 -0.64 34.66 -19.96
CA GLY A 97 -0.32 35.77 -20.90
C GLY A 97 -1.32 35.95 -22.03
N GLY A 98 -2.44 35.25 -22.02
CA GLY A 98 -3.43 35.22 -23.07
C GLY A 98 -4.70 36.01 -22.78
N VAL A 99 -5.81 35.49 -23.29
CA VAL A 99 -7.17 35.99 -23.11
C VAL A 99 -8.05 34.89 -22.51
N LEU A 100 -9.30 35.19 -22.17
CA LEU A 100 -10.27 34.22 -21.70
C LEU A 100 -11.05 33.62 -22.87
N TYR A 101 -11.27 32.31 -22.79
CA TYR A 101 -12.00 31.54 -23.78
C TYR A 101 -13.21 30.86 -23.17
N LEU A 102 -14.21 30.60 -24.00
CA LEU A 102 -15.31 29.69 -23.72
C LEU A 102 -15.09 28.40 -24.50
N LEU A 103 -15.12 27.28 -23.80
CA LEU A 103 -15.20 25.96 -24.40
C LEU A 103 -16.64 25.49 -24.33
N HIS A 104 -17.29 25.37 -25.48
CA HIS A 104 -18.68 24.94 -25.56
C HIS A 104 -18.83 23.48 -25.18
N ARG A 105 -19.61 23.23 -24.12
CA ARG A 105 -19.77 21.90 -23.49
C ARG A 105 -20.26 20.83 -24.46
N ASN A 106 -21.14 21.16 -25.39
CA ASN A 106 -21.75 20.19 -26.28
C ASN A 106 -20.94 19.95 -27.54
N THR A 107 -20.40 21.01 -28.15
CA THR A 107 -19.66 20.92 -29.42
C THR A 107 -18.16 20.71 -29.19
N GLY A 108 -17.65 21.13 -28.04
CA GLY A 108 -16.21 21.20 -27.75
C GLY A 108 -15.51 22.27 -28.59
N GLU A 109 -16.20 23.27 -29.07
CA GLU A 109 -15.61 24.39 -29.82
C GLU A 109 -15.11 25.48 -28.88
N LEU A 110 -14.00 26.11 -29.24
CA LEU A 110 -13.45 27.26 -28.53
C LEU A 110 -13.91 28.56 -29.16
N SER A 111 -14.36 29.50 -28.34
CA SER A 111 -14.61 30.89 -28.73
C SER A 111 -13.99 31.84 -27.71
N PHE A 112 -13.86 33.10 -28.04
CA PHE A 112 -13.48 34.14 -27.09
C PHE A 112 -14.66 34.45 -26.16
N LEU A 113 -14.38 34.79 -24.89
CA LEU A 113 -15.44 35.21 -23.93
C LEU A 113 -16.18 36.47 -24.46
N GLN A 114 -15.44 37.35 -25.12
CA GLN A 114 -15.98 38.52 -25.81
C GLN A 114 -15.44 38.63 -27.24
N SER A 115 -16.25 39.15 -28.14
CA SER A 115 -15.90 39.29 -29.56
C SER A 115 -14.71 40.23 -29.82
N ASP A 116 -14.51 41.24 -28.98
CA ASP A 116 -13.37 42.15 -29.04
C ASP A 116 -12.16 41.58 -28.30
N GLN A 117 -11.19 41.10 -29.05
CA GLN A 117 -9.99 40.38 -28.62
C GLN A 117 -9.04 41.14 -27.67
N CYS A 118 -9.32 42.40 -27.36
CA CYS A 118 -8.35 43.31 -26.73
C CYS A 118 -8.55 43.62 -25.25
N PHE A 119 -9.64 43.23 -24.63
CA PHE A 119 -10.01 43.83 -23.35
C PHE A 119 -9.45 43.15 -22.09
N MET A 120 -9.43 41.85 -22.02
CA MET A 120 -8.89 41.17 -20.85
C MET A 120 -7.56 40.51 -21.18
N GLN A 121 -6.48 41.09 -20.67
CA GLN A 121 -5.13 40.59 -20.86
C GLN A 121 -4.49 40.23 -19.53
N GLY A 122 -3.79 39.12 -19.51
CA GLY A 122 -3.05 38.67 -18.32
C GLY A 122 -2.94 37.15 -18.22
N SER A 123 -2.43 36.71 -17.10
CA SER A 123 -2.45 35.29 -16.72
C SER A 123 -3.64 35.09 -15.80
N PHE A 124 -4.63 34.33 -16.23
CA PHE A 124 -5.90 34.17 -15.52
C PHE A 124 -5.88 32.91 -14.65
N ASN A 125 -5.80 33.11 -13.35
CA ASN A 125 -5.58 32.04 -12.37
C ASN A 125 -6.87 31.40 -11.83
N GLY A 126 -7.97 32.14 -11.82
CA GLY A 126 -9.24 31.64 -11.33
C GLY A 126 -10.35 32.70 -11.34
N TYR A 127 -11.54 32.28 -11.03
CA TYR A 127 -12.67 33.17 -10.88
C TYR A 127 -13.66 32.68 -9.85
N GLU A 128 -14.47 33.61 -9.36
CA GLU A 128 -15.52 33.37 -8.35
C GLU A 128 -16.72 34.27 -8.65
N ARG A 129 -17.94 33.85 -8.29
CA ARG A 129 -19.14 34.70 -8.41
C ARG A 129 -19.42 35.37 -7.08
N ASP A 130 -19.79 36.65 -7.15
CA ASP A 130 -20.28 37.34 -5.99
C ASP A 130 -21.80 37.14 -5.79
N VAL A 131 -22.34 37.69 -4.70
CA VAL A 131 -23.77 37.58 -4.38
C VAL A 131 -24.67 38.29 -5.40
N ASN A 132 -24.14 39.23 -6.20
CA ASN A 132 -24.85 39.88 -7.30
C ASN A 132 -24.69 39.14 -8.62
N ASN A 133 -24.12 37.91 -8.58
CA ASN A 133 -23.83 37.07 -9.74
C ASN A 133 -22.82 37.67 -10.74
N LYS A 134 -22.08 38.74 -10.34
CA LYS A 134 -20.97 39.26 -11.12
C LYS A 134 -19.80 38.30 -11.01
N LEU A 135 -19.06 38.12 -12.12
CA LEU A 135 -17.91 37.26 -12.21
C LEU A 135 -16.64 38.03 -11.86
N TRP A 136 -16.01 37.66 -10.77
CA TRP A 136 -14.70 38.15 -10.37
C TRP A 136 -13.61 37.24 -10.96
N ILE A 137 -12.64 37.82 -11.67
CA ILE A 137 -11.62 37.09 -12.41
C ILE A 137 -10.26 37.59 -11.95
N GLY A 138 -9.51 36.71 -11.29
CA GLY A 138 -8.16 36.98 -10.82
C GLY A 138 -7.12 36.84 -11.92
N SER A 139 -6.27 37.85 -12.06
CA SER A 139 -5.21 37.82 -13.07
C SER A 139 -3.86 38.34 -12.56
N SER A 140 -2.85 38.26 -13.38
CA SER A 140 -1.54 38.87 -13.12
C SER A 140 -1.52 40.40 -13.24
N LYS A 141 -2.63 41.02 -13.67
CA LYS A 141 -2.76 42.47 -13.85
C LYS A 141 -3.83 43.11 -12.95
N GLY A 142 -4.33 42.38 -11.99
CA GLY A 142 -5.40 42.79 -11.08
C GLY A 142 -6.60 41.86 -11.15
N VAL A 143 -7.73 42.35 -10.69
CA VAL A 143 -9.00 41.63 -10.71
C VAL A 143 -9.97 42.32 -11.69
N TYR A 144 -10.61 41.51 -12.52
CA TYR A 144 -11.69 41.94 -13.40
C TYR A 144 -13.03 41.56 -12.75
N VAL A 145 -13.98 42.49 -12.73
CA VAL A 145 -15.35 42.22 -12.28
C VAL A 145 -16.25 42.35 -13.51
N TYR A 146 -16.69 41.21 -14.02
CA TYR A 146 -17.43 41.10 -15.28
C TYR A 146 -18.91 40.83 -15.02
N ASP A 147 -19.74 41.66 -15.61
CA ASP A 147 -21.19 41.45 -15.65
C ASP A 147 -21.55 40.70 -16.95
N HIS A 148 -21.95 39.46 -16.80
CA HIS A 148 -22.25 38.59 -17.93
C HIS A 148 -23.60 38.92 -18.60
N LEU A 149 -24.43 39.75 -17.99
CA LEU A 149 -25.73 40.19 -18.56
C LEU A 149 -25.54 41.37 -19.49
N THR A 150 -24.71 42.33 -19.08
CA THR A 150 -24.44 43.54 -19.88
C THR A 150 -23.24 43.44 -20.78
N GLY A 151 -22.32 42.50 -20.46
CA GLY A 151 -21.01 42.38 -21.12
C GLY A 151 -19.99 43.41 -20.64
N GLU A 152 -20.33 44.25 -19.69
CA GLU A 152 -19.44 45.27 -19.14
C GLU A 152 -18.50 44.68 -18.10
N TYR A 153 -17.32 45.29 -17.91
CA TYR A 153 -16.39 44.90 -16.88
C TYR A 153 -15.64 46.09 -16.28
N GLU A 154 -15.27 45.94 -15.03
CA GLU A 154 -14.40 46.85 -14.30
C GLU A 154 -13.08 46.17 -14.00
N VAL A 155 -11.98 46.91 -13.94
CA VAL A 155 -10.66 46.40 -13.60
C VAL A 155 -10.12 47.12 -12.40
N TYR A 156 -9.78 46.36 -11.36
CA TYR A 156 -9.15 46.87 -10.15
C TYR A 156 -7.68 46.39 -10.10
N ASN A 157 -6.78 47.34 -9.92
CA ASN A 157 -5.34 47.09 -9.82
C ASN A 157 -4.68 48.14 -8.89
N SER A 158 -3.37 48.03 -8.68
CA SER A 158 -2.61 48.93 -7.81
C SER A 158 -2.56 50.40 -8.24
N ARG A 159 -3.03 50.74 -9.46
CA ARG A 159 -3.04 52.11 -9.98
C ARG A 159 -4.36 52.81 -9.75
N ASN A 160 -5.46 52.07 -9.65
CA ASN A 160 -6.81 52.59 -9.61
C ASN A 160 -7.65 52.12 -8.40
N SER A 161 -7.04 51.34 -7.51
CA SER A 161 -7.72 50.82 -6.33
C SER A 161 -6.78 50.75 -5.13
N SER A 162 -7.25 50.28 -3.99
CA SER A 162 -6.46 50.07 -2.77
C SER A 162 -5.67 48.77 -2.80
N LEU A 163 -5.63 48.03 -3.90
CA LEU A 163 -4.76 46.88 -4.06
C LEU A 163 -3.29 47.29 -4.11
N SER A 164 -2.46 46.77 -3.24
CA SER A 164 -1.01 47.03 -3.27
C SER A 164 -0.25 46.18 -4.29
N VAL A 165 -0.87 45.12 -4.78
CA VAL A 165 -0.29 44.17 -5.77
C VAL A 165 -1.32 43.80 -6.82
N ASN A 166 -0.83 43.45 -8.03
CA ASN A 166 -1.71 43.10 -9.15
C ASN A 166 -1.88 41.59 -9.34
N SER A 167 -0.97 40.77 -8.79
CA SER A 167 -0.99 39.32 -9.01
C SER A 167 -2.01 38.64 -8.11
N VAL A 168 -3.21 38.41 -8.64
CA VAL A 168 -4.28 37.70 -7.93
C VAL A 168 -4.21 36.23 -8.30
N PHE A 169 -4.03 35.35 -7.30
CA PHE A 169 -3.87 33.92 -7.48
C PHE A 169 -5.15 33.14 -7.19
N SER A 170 -5.90 33.56 -6.19
CA SER A 170 -7.14 32.91 -5.78
C SER A 170 -8.22 33.92 -5.43
N LEU A 171 -9.46 33.50 -5.59
CA LEU A 171 -10.67 34.24 -5.24
C LEU A 171 -11.61 33.31 -4.47
N LYS A 172 -12.29 33.86 -3.47
CA LYS A 172 -13.31 33.13 -2.71
C LYS A 172 -14.38 34.10 -2.22
N ALA A 173 -15.62 33.85 -2.62
CA ALA A 173 -16.78 34.42 -1.98
C ALA A 173 -17.15 33.57 -0.75
N ASP A 174 -17.09 34.11 0.43
CA ASP A 174 -17.49 33.40 1.64
C ASP A 174 -19.01 33.40 1.85
N SER A 175 -19.48 32.62 2.79
CA SER A 175 -20.91 32.47 3.10
C SER A 175 -21.55 33.76 3.62
N LYS A 176 -20.74 34.73 4.08
CA LYS A 176 -21.20 36.09 4.45
C LYS A 176 -21.23 37.05 3.25
N GLY A 177 -20.85 36.55 2.07
CA GLY A 177 -20.80 37.30 0.83
C GLY A 177 -19.62 38.25 0.72
N ARG A 178 -18.57 38.12 1.54
CA ARG A 178 -17.33 38.88 1.40
C ARG A 178 -16.49 38.23 0.28
N MET A 179 -15.85 39.06 -0.54
CA MET A 179 -14.95 38.58 -1.59
C MET A 179 -13.52 38.68 -1.09
N TRP A 180 -12.86 37.53 -1.01
CA TRP A 180 -11.46 37.36 -0.60
C TRP A 180 -10.55 37.17 -1.81
N LEU A 181 -9.40 37.82 -1.78
CA LEU A 181 -8.38 37.75 -2.82
C LEU A 181 -7.07 37.28 -2.21
N GLY A 182 -6.59 36.13 -2.64
CA GLY A 182 -5.22 35.67 -2.37
C GLY A 182 -4.29 36.21 -3.45
N THR A 183 -3.25 36.93 -3.05
CA THR A 183 -2.32 37.59 -3.97
C THR A 183 -0.87 37.23 -3.72
N GLY A 184 0.04 37.76 -4.52
CA GLY A 184 1.50 37.60 -4.35
C GLY A 184 2.13 38.62 -3.37
N GLY A 185 1.37 39.19 -2.44
CA GLY A 185 1.89 40.15 -1.47
C GLY A 185 1.10 40.24 -0.20
N ALA A 186 -0.21 40.01 -0.27
CA ALA A 186 -1.14 40.06 0.86
C ALA A 186 -2.45 39.34 0.52
N VAL A 187 -3.28 39.12 1.52
CA VAL A 187 -4.70 38.79 1.34
C VAL A 187 -5.49 40.09 1.39
N PHE A 188 -6.44 40.22 0.51
CA PHE A 188 -7.38 41.33 0.51
C PHE A 188 -8.81 40.82 0.68
N MET A 189 -9.62 41.60 1.40
CA MET A 189 -11.07 41.46 1.46
C MET A 189 -11.69 42.68 0.78
N TYR A 190 -12.59 42.46 -0.17
CA TYR A 190 -13.34 43.56 -0.78
C TYR A 190 -14.50 43.96 0.14
N ASP A 191 -14.43 45.19 0.63
CA ASP A 191 -15.51 45.80 1.37
C ASP A 191 -16.50 46.44 0.37
N ARG A 192 -17.71 45.92 0.34
CA ARG A 192 -18.74 46.37 -0.58
C ARG A 192 -19.36 47.69 -0.22
N VAL A 193 -19.34 48.04 1.06
CA VAL A 193 -19.94 49.30 1.57
C VAL A 193 -19.06 50.47 1.14
N ASP A 194 -17.77 50.33 1.37
CA ASP A 194 -16.80 51.36 1.07
C ASP A 194 -16.25 51.28 -0.37
N GLY A 195 -16.47 50.17 -1.07
CA GLY A 195 -15.95 49.91 -2.40
C GLY A 195 -14.43 49.76 -2.46
N VAL A 196 -13.77 49.33 -1.37
CA VAL A 196 -12.32 49.28 -1.23
C VAL A 196 -11.83 47.89 -0.87
N PHE A 197 -10.58 47.60 -1.23
CA PHE A 197 -9.88 46.39 -0.81
C PHE A 197 -9.14 46.66 0.49
N LYS A 198 -9.42 45.89 1.53
CA LYS A 198 -8.80 45.97 2.85
C LYS A 198 -7.79 44.81 3.01
N SER A 199 -6.55 45.11 3.40
CA SER A 199 -5.51 44.12 3.71
C SER A 199 -5.18 44.00 5.20
N ASP A 200 -5.73 44.88 6.00
CA ASP A 200 -5.58 44.96 7.47
C ASP A 200 -6.57 44.08 8.22
N VAL A 201 -7.02 43.01 7.57
CA VAL A 201 -8.01 42.07 8.14
C VAL A 201 -7.39 41.07 9.10
N PHE A 202 -6.06 40.92 9.07
CA PHE A 202 -5.33 40.04 9.96
C PHE A 202 -4.52 40.81 11.00
N PRO A 203 -4.36 40.26 12.20
CA PRO A 203 -3.41 40.79 13.19
C PRO A 203 -1.97 40.81 12.64
N GLU A 204 -1.16 41.74 13.12
CA GLU A 204 0.21 41.95 12.65
C GLU A 204 1.08 40.68 12.70
N HIS A 205 0.88 39.83 13.73
CA HIS A 205 1.62 38.57 13.89
C HIS A 205 1.23 37.49 12.88
N VAL A 206 0.07 37.60 12.20
CA VAL A 206 -0.41 36.65 11.18
C VAL A 206 -0.02 37.08 9.76
N LEU A 207 0.15 38.38 9.52
CA LEU A 207 0.48 38.92 8.20
C LEU A 207 1.68 38.28 7.51
N PRO A 208 2.77 37.87 8.22
CA PRO A 208 3.89 37.19 7.59
C PRO A 208 3.54 35.89 6.87
N TYR A 209 2.49 35.20 7.32
CA TYR A 209 2.07 33.87 6.87
C TYR A 209 0.99 33.89 5.78
N THR A 210 0.62 35.10 5.31
CA THR A 210 -0.46 35.27 4.31
C THR A 210 0.00 36.12 3.12
N LYS A 211 1.30 36.05 2.77
CA LYS A 211 1.90 36.88 1.71
C LYS A 211 1.67 36.31 0.32
N SER A 212 1.64 34.99 0.15
CA SER A 212 1.51 34.35 -1.15
C SER A 212 0.42 33.29 -1.16
N VAL A 213 -0.82 33.74 -0.94
CA VAL A 213 -1.97 32.82 -0.78
C VAL A 213 -2.46 32.34 -2.15
N ARG A 214 -2.29 31.03 -2.37
CA ARG A 214 -2.64 30.33 -3.62
C ARG A 214 -4.05 29.79 -3.62
N PHE A 215 -4.61 29.51 -2.44
CA PHE A 215 -5.93 28.94 -2.31
C PHE A 215 -6.62 29.44 -1.03
N ILE A 216 -7.92 29.71 -1.13
CA ILE A 216 -8.75 30.11 0.00
C ILE A 216 -9.94 29.17 0.04
N TYR A 217 -10.20 28.61 1.22
CA TYR A 217 -11.28 27.66 1.42
C TYR A 217 -12.13 28.06 2.64
N GLU A 218 -13.43 27.86 2.57
CA GLU A 218 -14.35 27.96 3.69
C GLU A 218 -14.90 26.58 3.99
N ASP A 219 -14.69 26.09 5.22
CA ASP A 219 -15.18 24.80 5.67
C ASP A 219 -16.66 24.85 6.11
N LYS A 220 -17.27 23.70 6.40
CA LYS A 220 -18.66 23.64 6.88
C LYS A 220 -18.88 24.30 8.24
N LYS A 221 -17.83 24.42 9.05
CA LYS A 221 -17.83 25.14 10.33
C LYS A 221 -17.67 26.65 10.14
N LYS A 222 -17.59 27.12 8.88
CA LYS A 222 -17.39 28.53 8.48
C LYS A 222 -16.01 29.08 8.82
N ASN A 223 -15.04 28.26 9.12
CA ASN A 223 -13.67 28.69 9.22
C ASN A 223 -13.11 28.96 7.83
N LEU A 224 -12.31 30.01 7.70
CA LEU A 224 -11.58 30.33 6.48
C LEU A 224 -10.15 29.83 6.60
N TRP A 225 -9.69 29.18 5.52
CA TRP A 225 -8.39 28.60 5.41
C TRP A 225 -7.62 29.29 4.29
N PHE A 226 -6.48 29.89 4.63
CA PHE A 226 -5.62 30.61 3.69
C PHE A 226 -4.35 29.80 3.47
N CYS A 227 -4.19 29.24 2.28
CA CYS A 227 -3.07 28.37 1.92
C CYS A 227 -1.97 29.20 1.26
N ASP A 228 -0.86 29.36 1.95
CA ASP A 228 0.34 30.03 1.41
C ASP A 228 1.23 29.03 0.68
N ASP A 229 2.00 29.48 -0.32
CA ASP A 229 2.87 28.58 -1.09
C ASP A 229 4.21 28.29 -0.41
N LYS A 230 4.47 28.85 0.78
CA LYS A 230 5.72 28.67 1.54
C LYS A 230 5.55 28.60 3.06
N GLU A 231 4.55 29.26 3.58
CA GLU A 231 4.40 29.48 5.01
C GLU A 231 3.37 28.52 5.66
N GLY A 232 2.79 27.59 4.90
CA GLY A 232 1.79 26.67 5.42
C GLY A 232 0.36 27.20 5.26
N VAL A 233 -0.45 27.05 6.30
CA VAL A 233 -1.87 27.40 6.28
C VAL A 233 -2.23 28.24 7.50
N VAL A 234 -2.99 29.30 7.27
CA VAL A 234 -3.65 30.06 8.33
C VAL A 234 -5.13 29.71 8.35
N LYS A 235 -5.59 29.17 9.47
CA LYS A 235 -7.01 28.91 9.76
C LYS A 235 -7.57 30.05 10.62
N VAL A 236 -8.72 30.54 10.24
CA VAL A 236 -9.40 31.64 10.95
C VAL A 236 -10.82 31.24 11.24
N ASP A 237 -11.26 31.41 12.46
CA ASP A 237 -12.64 31.14 12.85
C ASP A 237 -13.63 32.13 12.20
N GLU A 238 -14.91 31.78 12.17
CA GLU A 238 -15.98 32.62 11.56
C GLU A 238 -16.05 34.04 12.13
N SER A 239 -15.67 34.21 13.39
CA SER A 239 -15.71 35.50 14.09
C SER A 239 -14.44 36.34 13.92
N PHE A 240 -13.39 35.79 13.30
CA PHE A 240 -12.05 36.41 13.18
C PHE A 240 -11.42 36.75 14.53
N THR A 241 -11.66 35.91 15.53
CA THR A 241 -11.08 36.03 16.86
C THR A 241 -9.92 35.07 17.10
N THR A 242 -9.95 33.92 16.44
CA THR A 242 -8.93 32.87 16.60
C THR A 242 -8.19 32.66 15.28
N PHE A 243 -6.86 32.65 15.36
CA PHE A 243 -5.96 32.43 14.24
C PHE A 243 -5.02 31.28 14.59
N GLU A 244 -4.99 30.27 13.73
CA GLU A 244 -4.13 29.09 13.88
C GLU A 244 -3.20 29.00 12.67
N HIS A 245 -1.89 28.97 12.91
CA HIS A 245 -0.89 28.80 11.86
C HIS A 245 -0.35 27.38 11.89
N ILE A 246 -0.56 26.64 10.81
CA ILE A 246 -0.26 25.21 10.68
C ILE A 246 0.86 25.01 9.67
N THR A 247 1.91 24.28 10.07
CA THR A 247 3.14 24.09 9.31
C THR A 247 3.63 22.65 9.33
N ILE A 248 4.79 22.40 8.73
CA ILE A 248 5.51 21.13 8.84
C ILE A 248 5.91 20.77 10.28
N ASN A 249 5.98 21.74 11.18
CA ASN A 249 6.28 21.48 12.59
C ASN A 249 5.09 20.88 13.35
N ASP A 250 3.89 21.01 12.78
CA ASP A 250 2.67 20.46 13.34
C ASP A 250 2.37 19.09 12.70
N PHE A 251 1.97 19.07 11.44
CA PHE A 251 1.65 17.83 10.74
C PHE A 251 1.64 17.93 9.21
N LEU A 252 1.92 19.10 8.63
CA LEU A 252 1.93 19.24 7.17
C LEU A 252 3.14 18.49 6.56
N PRO A 253 2.97 17.76 5.46
CA PRO A 253 4.09 17.14 4.76
C PRO A 253 4.99 18.16 4.04
N ASN A 254 4.44 19.34 3.78
CA ASN A 254 5.12 20.47 3.15
C ASN A 254 4.34 21.77 3.40
N ASN A 255 5.05 22.88 3.62
CA ASN A 255 4.42 24.19 3.81
C ASN A 255 3.75 24.77 2.56
N SER A 256 4.07 24.24 1.36
CA SER A 256 3.39 24.64 0.13
C SER A 256 2.08 23.88 -0.01
N VAL A 257 1.00 24.47 0.50
CA VAL A 257 -0.35 23.89 0.44
C VAL A 257 -1.10 24.51 -0.73
N MET A 258 -1.51 23.67 -1.67
CA MET A 258 -2.08 24.09 -2.95
C MET A 258 -3.61 24.12 -2.93
N SER A 259 -4.26 23.27 -2.16
CA SER A 259 -5.70 23.27 -1.97
C SER A 259 -6.13 22.51 -0.73
N ILE A 260 -7.32 22.85 -0.22
CA ILE A 260 -8.01 22.17 0.87
C ILE A 260 -9.42 21.84 0.42
N VAL A 261 -9.94 20.70 0.87
CA VAL A 261 -11.33 20.32 0.64
C VAL A 261 -11.80 19.38 1.75
N GLU A 262 -13.05 19.52 2.17
CA GLU A 262 -13.67 18.55 3.07
C GLU A 262 -13.99 17.23 2.37
N ASP A 263 -13.75 16.13 3.07
CA ASP A 263 -14.21 14.82 2.64
C ASP A 263 -15.75 14.79 2.66
N PRO A 264 -16.40 14.50 1.54
CA PRO A 264 -17.86 14.61 1.46
C PRO A 264 -18.60 13.56 2.30
N LYS A 265 -17.96 12.46 2.67
CA LYS A 265 -18.58 11.33 3.38
C LYS A 265 -18.01 11.05 4.77
N ASN A 266 -16.69 11.08 4.89
CA ASN A 266 -16.05 10.59 6.10
C ASN A 266 -15.82 11.72 7.12
N GLY A 267 -16.10 12.97 6.75
CA GLY A 267 -15.71 14.15 7.53
C GLY A 267 -14.19 14.29 7.60
N GLY A 268 -13.69 15.45 7.93
CA GLY A 268 -12.26 15.74 7.90
C GLY A 268 -11.85 16.48 6.63
N LEU A 269 -10.58 16.84 6.56
CA LEU A 269 -10.03 17.74 5.55
C LEU A 269 -8.90 17.06 4.79
N TRP A 270 -8.94 17.20 3.48
CA TRP A 270 -7.85 16.88 2.58
C TRP A 270 -7.02 18.12 2.28
N PHE A 271 -5.71 18.02 2.42
CA PHE A 271 -4.74 19.04 2.04
C PHE A 271 -3.89 18.50 0.89
N ALA A 272 -3.94 19.16 -0.25
CA ALA A 272 -3.07 18.86 -1.37
C ALA A 272 -1.80 19.73 -1.27
N THR A 273 -0.63 19.10 -1.27
CA THR A 273 0.64 19.79 -1.08
C THR A 273 1.62 19.49 -2.21
N GLN A 274 2.78 20.14 -2.20
CA GLN A 274 3.88 19.77 -3.10
C GLN A 274 4.66 18.54 -2.62
N ARG A 275 4.17 17.83 -1.59
CA ARG A 275 4.77 16.59 -1.10
C ARG A 275 3.72 15.54 -0.72
N GLY A 276 2.69 15.41 -1.54
CA GLY A 276 1.62 14.43 -1.36
C GLY A 276 0.31 15.02 -0.82
N LEU A 277 -0.60 14.15 -0.46
CA LEU A 277 -1.89 14.49 0.14
C LEU A 277 -1.85 14.20 1.63
N LEU A 278 -2.43 15.10 2.42
CA LEU A 278 -2.65 14.90 3.84
C LEU A 278 -4.15 14.85 4.10
N TYR A 279 -4.60 13.90 4.89
CA TYR A 279 -5.96 13.85 5.42
C TYR A 279 -5.94 14.04 6.93
N ILE A 280 -6.82 14.90 7.45
CA ILE A 280 -6.95 15.19 8.87
C ILE A 280 -8.38 15.03 9.30
N LYS A 281 -8.59 14.40 10.45
CA LYS A 281 -9.86 14.37 11.16
C LYS A 281 -9.63 14.88 12.58
N GLU A 282 -9.84 16.18 12.78
CA GLU A 282 -9.55 16.88 14.04
C GLU A 282 -10.25 16.23 15.24
N GLU A 283 -11.52 15.83 15.09
CA GLU A 283 -12.34 15.25 16.15
C GLU A 283 -11.80 13.90 16.68
N GLU A 284 -11.07 13.16 15.84
CA GLU A 284 -10.47 11.86 16.17
C GLU A 284 -8.97 11.96 16.47
N ASN A 285 -8.40 13.16 16.41
CA ASN A 285 -6.96 13.39 16.47
C ASN A 285 -6.20 12.48 15.48
N TYR A 286 -6.76 12.30 14.30
CA TYR A 286 -6.24 11.41 13.26
C TYR A 286 -5.70 12.22 12.08
N HIS A 287 -4.49 11.90 11.64
CA HIS A 287 -3.94 12.40 10.39
C HIS A 287 -3.20 11.29 9.65
N LYS A 288 -3.22 11.37 8.32
CA LYS A 288 -2.49 10.44 7.45
C LYS A 288 -1.96 11.19 6.23
N ILE A 289 -0.67 11.02 5.97
CA ILE A 289 -0.02 11.48 4.75
C ILE A 289 -0.07 10.36 3.71
N PHE A 290 -0.51 10.70 2.51
CA PHE A 290 -0.55 9.78 1.36
C PHE A 290 0.58 10.11 0.40
N SER A 291 1.28 9.07 -0.03
CA SER A 291 2.46 9.14 -0.85
C SER A 291 2.34 8.24 -2.10
N LEU A 292 3.40 8.11 -2.89
CA LEU A 292 3.48 7.20 -4.03
C LEU A 292 3.10 5.75 -3.67
N TYR A 293 3.36 5.34 -2.42
CA TYR A 293 3.05 3.99 -1.93
C TYR A 293 1.57 3.75 -1.65
N ASP A 294 0.82 4.83 -1.48
CA ASP A 294 -0.64 4.78 -1.30
C ASP A 294 -1.38 4.85 -2.65
N GLY A 295 -0.63 4.99 -3.76
CA GLY A 295 -1.16 4.97 -5.12
C GLY A 295 -1.37 6.34 -5.75
N ILE A 296 -0.87 7.44 -5.17
CA ILE A 296 -0.79 8.72 -5.88
C ILE A 296 0.35 8.65 -6.92
N PRO A 297 0.20 9.26 -8.11
CA PRO A 297 1.16 9.11 -9.20
C PRO A 297 2.43 9.95 -9.05
N GLY A 298 2.37 11.03 -8.27
CA GLY A 298 3.45 11.99 -8.07
C GLY A 298 3.22 12.79 -6.79
N TYR A 299 4.28 13.43 -6.28
CA TYR A 299 4.20 14.20 -5.05
C TYR A 299 3.60 15.59 -5.21
N ILE A 300 3.74 16.19 -6.40
CA ILE A 300 3.38 17.60 -6.62
C ILE A 300 1.92 17.70 -7.05
N PHE A 301 1.10 18.23 -6.16
CA PHE A 301 -0.29 18.60 -6.45
C PHE A 301 -0.39 20.08 -6.83
N ASN A 302 -1.38 20.39 -7.66
CA ASN A 302 -1.69 21.76 -8.09
C ASN A 302 -2.95 22.29 -7.39
N SER A 303 -3.23 23.58 -7.54
CA SER A 303 -4.31 24.25 -6.81
C SER A 303 -5.73 23.75 -7.11
N PRO A 304 -6.11 23.27 -8.30
CA PRO A 304 -7.50 22.89 -8.49
C PRO A 304 -7.84 21.62 -7.71
N VAL A 305 -8.96 21.70 -7.02
CA VAL A 305 -9.66 20.59 -6.38
C VAL A 305 -11.13 20.68 -6.71
N GLN A 306 -11.79 19.54 -6.91
CA GLN A 306 -13.22 19.47 -7.22
C GLN A 306 -13.85 18.28 -6.50
N ILE A 307 -15.07 18.48 -6.00
CA ILE A 307 -15.96 17.39 -5.59
C ILE A 307 -17.04 17.27 -6.66
N THR A 308 -17.25 16.06 -7.17
CA THR A 308 -18.32 15.75 -8.12
C THR A 308 -19.57 15.27 -7.39
N ASP A 309 -20.73 15.27 -8.07
CA ASP A 309 -22.03 14.94 -7.49
C ASP A 309 -22.10 13.51 -6.89
N ASP A 310 -21.25 12.62 -7.37
CA ASP A 310 -21.06 11.25 -6.84
C ASP A 310 -20.20 11.18 -5.58
N ASN A 311 -19.80 12.33 -5.02
CA ASN A 311 -18.89 12.48 -3.89
C ASN A 311 -17.43 12.02 -4.16
N THR A 312 -17.03 12.00 -5.42
CA THR A 312 -15.61 11.77 -5.78
C THR A 312 -14.84 13.09 -5.65
N VAL A 313 -13.70 13.04 -5.00
CA VAL A 313 -12.79 14.19 -4.88
C VAL A 313 -11.70 14.05 -5.93
N TRP A 314 -11.46 15.12 -6.68
CA TRP A 314 -10.50 15.19 -7.77
C TRP A 314 -9.42 16.22 -7.52
N TRP A 315 -8.17 15.90 -7.88
CA TRP A 315 -7.03 16.81 -7.84
C TRP A 315 -6.21 16.76 -9.12
N GLY A 316 -5.63 17.90 -9.48
CA GLY A 316 -4.57 17.97 -10.48
C GLY A 316 -3.21 17.62 -9.88
N ASN A 317 -2.48 16.74 -10.53
CA ASN A 317 -1.15 16.31 -10.11
C ASN A 317 -0.14 16.47 -11.28
N GLU A 318 1.14 16.49 -10.97
CA GLU A 318 2.22 16.58 -11.99
C GLU A 318 2.21 15.42 -13.01
N ARG A 319 1.51 14.31 -12.70
CA ARG A 319 1.44 13.09 -13.52
C ARG A 319 0.03 12.70 -13.94
N GLY A 320 -0.93 13.60 -13.89
CA GLY A 320 -2.28 13.36 -14.33
C GLY A 320 -3.36 13.83 -13.35
N LEU A 321 -4.61 13.40 -13.56
CA LEU A 321 -5.70 13.59 -12.62
C LEU A 321 -5.71 12.46 -11.59
N VAL A 322 -5.91 12.81 -10.35
CA VAL A 322 -6.07 11.89 -9.23
C VAL A 322 -7.47 12.04 -8.67
N CYS A 323 -8.16 10.93 -8.46
CA CYS A 323 -9.44 10.97 -7.76
C CYS A 323 -9.49 9.97 -6.60
N TYR A 324 -10.22 10.37 -5.58
CA TYR A 324 -10.56 9.59 -4.40
C TYR A 324 -12.05 9.34 -4.40
N ASP A 325 -12.43 8.06 -4.42
CA ASP A 325 -13.81 7.64 -4.28
C ASP A 325 -14.16 7.53 -2.78
N ALA A 326 -14.90 8.52 -2.28
CA ALA A 326 -15.34 8.55 -0.89
C ALA A 326 -16.34 7.43 -0.53
N VAL A 327 -16.84 6.67 -1.51
CA VAL A 327 -17.69 5.48 -1.30
C VAL A 327 -16.86 4.29 -0.85
N LYS A 328 -15.60 4.20 -1.27
CA LYS A 328 -14.67 3.20 -0.75
C LYS A 328 -14.42 3.49 0.71
N SER A 329 -15.04 2.70 1.57
CA SER A 329 -14.98 2.93 3.00
C SER A 329 -13.54 2.80 3.49
N TRP A 330 -13.14 3.70 4.38
CA TRP A 330 -11.89 3.59 5.15
C TRP A 330 -11.78 2.23 5.86
N SER A 331 -12.93 1.61 6.21
CA SER A 331 -12.98 0.29 6.83
C SER A 331 -12.50 -0.82 5.88
N GLU A 332 -12.70 -0.73 4.57
CA GLU A 332 -12.20 -1.70 3.61
C GLU A 332 -10.69 -1.60 3.42
N ILE A 333 -10.13 -0.41 3.62
CA ILE A 333 -8.72 -0.11 3.40
C ILE A 333 -7.97 0.00 4.73
N GLY A 334 -8.63 0.50 5.77
CA GLY A 334 -8.08 0.65 7.14
C GLY A 334 -8.10 -0.63 7.96
N THR A 335 -8.90 -1.63 7.62
CA THR A 335 -8.81 -2.98 8.15
C THR A 335 -7.77 -3.82 7.40
N LYS A 336 -6.59 -3.28 7.13
CA LYS A 336 -5.43 -4.17 7.18
C LYS A 336 -5.56 -4.85 8.55
N LYS A 337 -5.84 -6.15 8.59
CA LYS A 337 -5.42 -6.99 9.71
C LYS A 337 -3.92 -6.75 9.78
N VAL A 338 -3.52 -5.81 10.64
CA VAL A 338 -2.10 -5.54 10.85
C VAL A 338 -1.58 -6.83 11.41
N GLN A 339 -0.87 -7.57 10.58
CA GLN A 339 -0.29 -8.84 10.97
C GLN A 339 0.81 -8.55 12.00
N PRO A 340 1.05 -9.47 12.93
CA PRO A 340 2.17 -9.32 13.83
C PRO A 340 3.48 -9.18 13.02
N PRO A 341 4.49 -8.48 13.56
CA PRO A 341 5.80 -8.43 12.94
C PRO A 341 6.33 -9.85 12.69
N VAL A 342 7.02 -10.02 11.59
CA VAL A 342 7.65 -11.29 11.21
C VAL A 342 9.10 -11.26 11.65
N ILE A 343 9.58 -12.30 12.32
CA ILE A 343 11.01 -12.48 12.58
C ILE A 343 11.69 -12.82 11.25
N THR A 344 12.59 -11.97 10.80
CA THR A 344 13.28 -12.13 9.50
C THR A 344 14.64 -12.81 9.65
N SER A 345 15.30 -12.67 10.81
CA SER A 345 16.57 -13.32 11.10
C SER A 345 16.75 -13.49 12.60
N ILE A 346 17.45 -14.54 12.99
CA ILE A 346 17.93 -14.79 14.35
C ILE A 346 19.42 -15.01 14.28
N SER A 347 20.17 -14.37 15.17
CA SER A 347 21.62 -14.59 15.29
C SER A 347 21.97 -15.03 16.70
N VAL A 348 22.86 -16.01 16.83
CA VAL A 348 23.37 -16.50 18.12
C VAL A 348 24.88 -16.30 18.14
N ALA A 349 25.40 -15.71 19.23
CA ALA A 349 26.81 -15.31 19.36
C ALA A 349 27.34 -14.50 18.16
N GLY A 350 26.49 -13.63 17.59
CA GLY A 350 26.82 -12.80 16.44
C GLY A 350 26.76 -13.49 15.07
N ARG A 351 26.51 -14.80 15.04
CA ARG A 351 26.37 -15.59 13.82
C ARG A 351 24.88 -15.71 13.44
N PRO A 352 24.46 -15.32 12.23
CA PRO A 352 23.11 -15.60 11.76
C PRO A 352 22.88 -17.11 11.63
N LEU A 353 21.72 -17.56 12.12
CA LEU A 353 21.29 -18.94 11.98
C LEU A 353 20.70 -19.16 10.58
N CYS A 354 21.00 -20.34 10.01
CA CYS A 354 20.43 -20.76 8.73
C CYS A 354 19.33 -21.81 8.90
N PRO A 355 18.27 -21.80 8.08
CA PRO A 355 17.25 -22.85 8.11
C PRO A 355 17.87 -24.25 7.92
N GLY A 356 17.42 -25.20 8.73
CA GLY A 356 17.94 -26.57 8.75
C GLY A 356 19.05 -26.82 9.77
N GLU A 357 19.56 -25.79 10.45
CA GLU A 357 20.46 -25.97 11.60
C GLU A 357 19.67 -26.46 12.83
N THR A 358 20.38 -27.13 13.76
CA THR A 358 19.76 -27.67 15.00
C THR A 358 19.05 -26.58 15.81
N LEU A 359 19.58 -25.36 15.83
CA LEU A 359 18.99 -24.22 16.54
C LEU A 359 17.85 -23.55 15.75
N MET A 360 17.75 -23.77 14.45
CA MET A 360 16.74 -23.21 13.58
C MET A 360 16.28 -24.25 12.54
N PRO A 361 15.46 -25.22 12.94
CA PRO A 361 15.00 -26.29 12.03
C PRO A 361 14.10 -25.80 10.90
N VAL A 362 13.44 -24.66 11.10
CA VAL A 362 12.58 -23.99 10.13
C VAL A 362 13.09 -22.58 9.89
N SER A 363 12.62 -21.91 8.82
CA SER A 363 13.00 -20.50 8.58
C SER A 363 12.47 -19.57 9.65
N ALA A 364 13.20 -18.48 9.91
CA ALA A 364 12.95 -17.53 11.00
C ALA A 364 11.49 -17.04 11.15
N PRO A 365 10.72 -16.80 10.07
CA PRO A 365 9.31 -16.42 10.18
C PRO A 365 8.42 -17.45 10.88
N PHE A 366 8.78 -18.71 10.78
CA PHE A 366 7.98 -19.85 11.26
C PHE A 366 8.54 -20.48 12.54
N ILE A 367 9.58 -19.88 13.11
CA ILE A 367 10.18 -20.40 14.35
C ILE A 367 9.33 -20.01 15.54
N ASP A 368 9.09 -20.95 16.41
CA ASP A 368 8.32 -20.74 17.65
C ASP A 368 9.20 -20.89 18.90
N GLU A 369 10.34 -21.58 18.78
CA GLU A 369 11.27 -21.77 19.89
C GLU A 369 12.73 -21.88 19.44
N VAL A 370 13.65 -21.40 20.29
CA VAL A 370 15.10 -21.48 20.10
C VAL A 370 15.74 -21.98 21.38
N PHE A 371 16.59 -23.01 21.26
CA PHE A 371 17.34 -23.57 22.39
C PHE A 371 18.78 -23.07 22.38
N LEU A 372 19.21 -22.38 23.41
CA LEU A 372 20.56 -21.87 23.59
C LEU A 372 21.32 -22.70 24.62
N SER A 373 22.64 -22.76 24.49
CA SER A 373 23.51 -23.25 25.55
C SER A 373 24.01 -22.10 26.41
N VAL A 374 24.46 -22.37 27.62
CA VAL A 374 25.10 -21.36 28.51
C VAL A 374 26.28 -20.67 27.83
N ASN A 375 26.98 -21.35 26.92
CA ASN A 375 28.15 -20.83 26.25
C ASN A 375 27.78 -19.93 25.05
N ASP A 376 26.55 -20.07 24.51
CA ASP A 376 26.05 -19.34 23.36
C ASP A 376 24.73 -18.64 23.71
N ASN A 377 24.74 -17.90 24.81
CA ASN A 377 23.56 -17.24 25.42
C ASN A 377 23.37 -15.78 24.96
N ASN A 378 24.01 -15.38 23.86
CA ASN A 378 23.80 -14.11 23.20
C ASN A 378 22.91 -14.31 21.98
N ILE A 379 21.74 -13.67 21.97
CA ILE A 379 20.77 -13.82 20.88
C ILE A 379 20.34 -12.45 20.35
N SER A 380 20.18 -12.36 19.04
CA SER A 380 19.65 -11.17 18.38
C SER A 380 18.49 -11.55 17.47
N PHE A 381 17.43 -10.76 17.51
CA PHE A 381 16.27 -10.89 16.65
C PHE A 381 16.21 -9.71 15.69
N THR A 382 16.07 -9.99 14.41
CA THR A 382 15.72 -9.01 13.39
C THR A 382 14.28 -9.29 12.94
N PHE A 383 13.46 -8.26 12.86
CA PHE A 383 12.04 -8.41 12.55
C PHE A 383 11.54 -7.29 11.65
N SER A 384 10.39 -7.50 11.01
CA SER A 384 9.76 -6.49 10.15
C SER A 384 8.24 -6.65 10.21
N ALA A 385 7.51 -5.55 10.28
CA ALA A 385 6.07 -5.53 10.10
C ALA A 385 5.65 -5.82 8.66
N LEU A 386 6.62 -5.99 7.73
CA LEU A 386 6.41 -6.14 6.28
C LEU A 386 5.51 -5.04 5.70
N ASN A 387 5.52 -3.91 6.35
CA ASN A 387 4.83 -2.73 5.90
C ASN A 387 5.78 -1.96 4.99
N TYR A 388 5.55 -2.05 3.69
CA TYR A 388 6.40 -1.45 2.65
C TYR A 388 6.01 0.01 2.34
N ALA A 389 5.22 0.66 3.20
CA ALA A 389 4.99 2.09 3.11
C ALA A 389 6.25 2.85 3.56
N VAL A 390 6.73 3.81 2.76
CA VAL A 390 8.03 4.49 2.97
C VAL A 390 8.07 5.36 4.22
N GLU A 391 6.93 5.82 4.69
CA GLU A 391 6.85 6.66 5.89
C GLU A 391 6.71 5.85 7.18
N ASN A 392 6.93 4.53 7.07
CA ASN A 392 6.77 3.67 8.22
C ASN A 392 7.98 3.76 9.14
N THR A 393 7.99 4.75 9.96
CA THR A 393 8.59 4.69 11.29
C THR A 393 7.68 3.87 12.20
N ASP A 394 7.35 2.62 11.83
CA ASP A 394 6.75 1.72 12.79
C ASP A 394 7.74 1.61 13.96
N LEU A 395 7.41 2.30 15.03
CA LEU A 395 8.07 2.09 16.28
C LEU A 395 7.70 0.68 16.71
N TYR A 396 8.71 -0.11 17.02
CA TYR A 396 8.49 -1.44 17.56
C TYR A 396 8.57 -1.40 19.08
N GLU A 397 7.68 -2.13 19.69
CA GLU A 397 7.76 -2.44 21.10
C GLU A 397 8.13 -3.91 21.26
N TYR A 398 9.04 -4.20 22.18
CA TYR A 398 9.53 -5.55 22.44
C TYR A 398 9.71 -5.81 23.93
N CYS A 399 9.67 -7.06 24.29
CA CYS A 399 9.85 -7.52 25.65
C CYS A 399 10.36 -8.96 25.63
N LEU A 400 11.33 -9.28 26.47
CA LEU A 400 11.72 -10.65 26.79
C LEU A 400 11.15 -10.96 28.17
N GLU A 401 9.99 -11.63 28.23
CA GLU A 401 9.36 -12.01 29.49
C GLU A 401 10.30 -12.86 30.33
N GLU A 402 10.20 -12.78 31.64
CA GLU A 402 11.11 -13.32 32.67
C GLU A 402 12.49 -12.66 32.72
N TYR A 403 12.80 -11.71 31.82
CA TYR A 403 14.01 -10.93 31.82
C TYR A 403 13.74 -9.41 31.91
N ASP A 404 12.85 -8.91 31.06
CA ASP A 404 12.44 -7.51 31.03
C ASP A 404 11.24 -7.27 31.96
N LYS A 405 11.26 -6.15 32.69
CA LYS A 405 10.15 -5.76 33.58
C LYS A 405 8.98 -5.13 32.83
N GLU A 406 9.26 -4.49 31.73
CA GLU A 406 8.31 -3.69 30.94
C GLU A 406 8.61 -3.82 29.45
N TRP A 407 7.61 -3.49 28.62
CA TRP A 407 7.80 -3.31 27.18
C TRP A 407 8.78 -2.16 26.90
N LYS A 408 9.73 -2.38 26.02
CA LYS A 408 10.73 -1.40 25.58
C LYS A 408 10.39 -0.92 24.18
N THR A 409 10.52 0.37 23.94
CA THR A 409 10.33 0.94 22.60
C THR A 409 11.66 1.00 21.85
N LEU A 410 11.68 0.45 20.64
CA LEU A 410 12.83 0.55 19.75
C LEU A 410 12.71 1.83 18.92
N MET A 411 13.47 2.85 19.27
CA MET A 411 13.41 4.19 18.67
C MET A 411 13.90 4.23 17.22
N LYS A 412 14.74 3.27 16.81
CA LYS A 412 15.31 3.22 15.46
C LYS A 412 15.76 1.81 15.10
N GLY A 413 15.47 1.39 13.89
CA GLY A 413 15.89 0.08 13.36
C GLY A 413 14.86 -1.02 13.64
N ASN A 414 15.26 -2.25 13.41
CA ASN A 414 14.42 -3.45 13.48
C ASN A 414 15.14 -4.65 14.07
N GLN A 415 16.18 -4.42 14.87
CA GLN A 415 16.99 -5.45 15.51
C GLN A 415 17.11 -5.19 17.01
N VAL A 416 16.99 -6.26 17.78
CA VAL A 416 17.17 -6.26 19.25
C VAL A 416 18.11 -7.39 19.61
N SER A 417 18.99 -7.12 20.57
CA SER A 417 19.99 -8.07 21.06
C SER A 417 19.92 -8.21 22.57
N TYR A 418 20.00 -9.43 23.02
CA TYR A 418 20.16 -9.81 24.42
C TYR A 418 21.48 -10.54 24.59
N THR A 419 22.26 -10.12 25.58
CA THR A 419 23.58 -10.68 25.85
C THR A 419 23.60 -11.30 27.26
N GLU A 420 24.40 -12.37 27.39
CA GLU A 420 24.62 -13.04 28.67
C GLU A 420 23.32 -13.47 29.39
N LEU A 421 22.37 -14.01 28.60
CA LEU A 421 21.11 -14.46 29.18
C LEU A 421 21.37 -15.59 30.20
N PRO A 422 20.86 -15.45 31.43
CA PRO A 422 20.91 -16.53 32.42
C PRO A 422 20.22 -17.81 31.95
N VAL A 423 20.53 -18.94 32.60
CA VAL A 423 19.75 -20.16 32.40
C VAL A 423 18.29 -19.92 32.78
N GLY A 424 17.39 -20.19 31.84
CA GLY A 424 15.97 -19.89 32.03
C GLY A 424 15.14 -20.19 30.79
N ASP A 425 13.86 -19.95 30.92
CA ASP A 425 12.85 -20.09 29.88
C ASP A 425 12.19 -18.71 29.69
N TYR A 426 12.36 -18.14 28.53
CA TYR A 426 11.97 -16.78 28.20
C TYR A 426 11.01 -16.76 27.03
N MET A 427 10.17 -15.72 26.95
CA MET A 427 9.32 -15.48 25.81
C MET A 427 9.66 -14.11 25.19
N PHE A 428 10.33 -14.12 24.04
CA PHE A 428 10.54 -12.91 23.26
C PHE A 428 9.23 -12.51 22.57
N ARG A 429 8.79 -11.28 22.79
CA ARG A 429 7.59 -10.72 22.17
C ARG A 429 7.93 -9.42 21.47
N VAL A 430 7.38 -9.24 20.27
CA VAL A 430 7.52 -8.01 19.49
C VAL A 430 6.18 -7.65 18.84
N ARG A 431 5.88 -6.35 18.82
CA ARG A 431 4.70 -5.78 18.19
C ARG A 431 5.02 -4.44 17.56
N ALA A 432 4.23 -4.02 16.57
CA ALA A 432 4.26 -2.65 16.10
C ALA A 432 3.50 -1.76 17.08
N ALA A 433 4.03 -0.60 17.44
CA ALA A 433 3.37 0.35 18.35
C ALA A 433 2.01 0.81 17.80
N SER A 434 1.87 0.84 16.48
CA SER A 434 0.61 1.14 15.76
C SER A 434 -0.47 0.07 15.93
N ASN A 435 -0.10 -1.16 16.35
CA ASN A 435 -1.05 -2.24 16.65
C ASN A 435 -0.60 -3.12 17.81
N PRO A 436 -0.85 -2.70 19.05
CA PRO A 436 -0.44 -3.44 20.25
C PRO A 436 -1.05 -4.84 20.39
N ALA A 437 -2.14 -5.13 19.69
CA ALA A 437 -2.82 -6.43 19.75
C ALA A 437 -2.15 -7.51 18.90
N ALA A 438 -1.38 -7.14 17.87
CA ALA A 438 -0.73 -8.06 16.95
C ALA A 438 0.71 -8.36 17.40
N ILE A 439 0.89 -9.41 18.18
CA ILE A 439 2.16 -9.81 18.79
C ILE A 439 2.73 -11.04 18.08
N LYS A 440 4.01 -11.01 17.69
CA LYS A 440 4.81 -12.22 17.39
C LYS A 440 5.58 -12.62 18.65
N ALA A 441 5.50 -13.89 19.01
CA ALA A 441 6.22 -14.46 20.14
C ALA A 441 7.16 -15.58 19.68
N VAL A 442 8.32 -15.70 20.33
CA VAL A 442 9.30 -16.78 20.15
C VAL A 442 9.83 -17.17 21.53
N ARG A 443 9.75 -18.46 21.85
CA ARG A 443 10.29 -19.00 23.09
C ARG A 443 11.79 -19.13 23.00
N VAL A 444 12.51 -18.72 24.04
CA VAL A 444 13.98 -18.82 24.14
C VAL A 444 14.34 -19.60 25.38
N VAL A 445 14.92 -20.76 25.23
CA VAL A 445 15.33 -21.61 26.33
C VAL A 445 16.84 -21.63 26.43
N VAL A 446 17.39 -21.12 27.51
CA VAL A 446 18.82 -21.20 27.80
C VAL A 446 19.06 -22.39 28.74
N ALA A 447 19.56 -23.48 28.16
CA ALA A 447 19.79 -24.71 28.90
C ALA A 447 21.11 -24.69 29.65
N GLY A 448 21.07 -24.99 30.93
CA GLY A 448 22.24 -25.19 31.77
C GLY A 448 23.02 -26.44 31.37
N ASN A 449 24.34 -26.38 31.47
CA ASN A 449 25.18 -27.55 31.36
C ASN A 449 24.99 -28.38 32.61
N THR A 450 23.99 -29.28 32.62
CA THR A 450 23.78 -30.17 33.73
C THR A 450 24.59 -31.44 33.50
N PRO A 451 25.79 -31.55 34.10
CA PRO A 451 26.53 -32.81 34.10
C PRO A 451 25.69 -33.97 34.68
N PHE A 452 24.70 -33.61 35.50
CA PHE A 452 23.79 -34.54 36.16
C PHE A 452 22.93 -35.38 35.21
N ILE A 453 22.42 -34.76 34.11
CA ILE A 453 21.64 -35.50 33.08
C ILE A 453 22.54 -36.52 32.37
N ARG A 454 23.80 -36.16 32.05
CA ARG A 454 24.76 -37.12 31.47
C ARG A 454 25.03 -38.29 32.37
N TRP A 455 25.17 -38.05 33.68
CA TRP A 455 25.36 -39.12 34.66
C TRP A 455 24.10 -39.98 34.83
N ILE A 456 22.89 -39.40 34.78
CA ILE A 456 21.63 -40.18 34.80
C ILE A 456 21.54 -41.08 33.57
N VAL A 457 21.89 -40.61 32.38
CA VAL A 457 21.91 -41.41 31.15
C VAL A 457 22.96 -42.51 31.23
N VAL A 458 24.17 -42.22 31.73
CA VAL A 458 25.21 -43.23 31.94
C VAL A 458 24.75 -44.26 32.99
N LEU A 459 24.17 -43.80 34.08
CA LEU A 459 23.67 -44.69 35.12
C LEU A 459 22.54 -45.59 34.60
N SER A 460 21.63 -45.04 33.79
CA SER A 460 20.52 -45.81 33.20
C SER A 460 21.03 -46.88 32.24
N VAL A 461 22.05 -46.54 31.42
CA VAL A 461 22.71 -47.51 30.54
C VAL A 461 23.39 -48.63 31.35
N VAL A 462 24.10 -48.26 32.41
CA VAL A 462 24.75 -49.27 33.31
C VAL A 462 23.70 -50.17 33.95
N VAL A 463 22.61 -49.63 34.46
CA VAL A 463 21.51 -50.42 35.03
C VAL A 463 20.87 -51.32 33.98
N CYS A 464 20.64 -50.84 32.76
CA CYS A 464 20.16 -51.68 31.66
C CYS A 464 21.12 -52.81 31.31
N CYS A 465 22.42 -52.56 31.28
CA CYS A 465 23.44 -53.60 31.05
C CYS A 465 23.43 -54.66 32.16
N ILE A 466 23.31 -54.26 33.44
CA ILE A 466 23.19 -55.16 34.57
C ILE A 466 21.90 -56.00 34.48
N LEU A 467 20.77 -55.39 34.13
CA LEU A 467 19.51 -56.10 33.93
C LEU A 467 19.59 -57.10 32.76
N ILE A 468 20.25 -56.73 31.64
CA ILE A 468 20.48 -57.63 30.51
C ILE A 468 21.37 -58.80 30.92
N TYR A 469 22.42 -58.53 31.73
CA TYR A 469 23.31 -59.58 32.23
C TYR A 469 22.54 -60.55 33.13
N PHE A 470 21.75 -60.08 34.10
CA PHE A 470 20.90 -60.93 34.94
C PHE A 470 19.84 -61.69 34.14
N TYR A 471 19.24 -61.01 33.13
CA TYR A 471 18.25 -61.63 32.25
C TYR A 471 18.85 -62.70 31.36
N SER A 472 20.07 -62.51 30.86
CA SER A 472 20.80 -63.53 30.09
C SER A 472 21.18 -64.73 30.94
N GLY A 473 21.55 -64.48 32.23
CA GLY A 473 21.80 -65.57 33.21
C GLY A 473 20.54 -66.37 33.57
N LEU A 474 19.39 -65.69 33.70
CA LEU A 474 18.09 -66.33 33.87
C LEU A 474 17.66 -67.12 32.63
N LEU A 475 17.86 -66.56 31.44
CA LEU A 475 17.62 -67.26 30.15
C LEU A 475 18.49 -68.49 29.98
N GLY A 476 19.76 -68.42 30.41
CA GLY A 476 20.64 -69.58 30.46
C GLY A 476 20.08 -70.70 31.36
N LYS A 477 19.67 -70.34 32.57
CA LYS A 477 19.02 -71.29 33.48
C LYS A 477 17.68 -71.81 32.96
N TYR A 478 16.90 -70.94 32.27
CA TYR A 478 15.64 -71.35 31.65
C TYR A 478 15.87 -72.27 30.44
N ARG A 479 16.92 -72.06 29.62
CA ARG A 479 17.28 -72.94 28.54
C ARG A 479 17.72 -74.33 29.00
N THR A 480 18.56 -74.41 30.06
CA THR A 480 18.96 -75.69 30.65
C THR A 480 17.75 -76.42 31.28
N MET A 481 16.82 -75.71 31.89
CA MET A 481 15.60 -76.30 32.41
C MET A 481 14.63 -76.71 31.28
N LYS A 482 14.55 -75.98 30.19
CA LYS A 482 13.75 -76.31 29.01
C LYS A 482 14.33 -77.47 28.21
N GLU A 483 15.65 -77.61 28.12
CA GLU A 483 16.30 -78.80 27.55
C GLU A 483 16.04 -80.08 28.41
N TYR A 484 15.96 -79.91 29.73
CA TYR A 484 15.61 -81.01 30.63
C TYR A 484 14.11 -81.40 30.51
N ILE A 485 13.22 -80.50 30.21
CA ILE A 485 11.77 -80.74 30.00
C ILE A 485 11.52 -81.28 28.59
N ASN A 486 12.22 -80.76 27.54
CA ASN A 486 12.04 -81.19 26.13
C ASN A 486 12.63 -82.61 25.83
N LYS A 487 13.43 -83.15 26.72
CA LYS A 487 13.84 -84.57 26.58
C LYS A 487 12.72 -85.54 26.97
N LYS A 488 11.56 -85.07 27.35
CA LYS A 488 10.38 -85.87 27.81
C LYS A 488 9.15 -85.81 26.94
N THR A 489 9.11 -84.90 25.92
CA THR A 489 7.93 -84.78 25.03
C THR A 489 8.33 -84.25 23.67
N GLU A 490 8.57 -85.15 22.69
CA GLU A 490 8.30 -84.82 21.28
C GLU A 490 6.83 -85.01 20.98
N PRO A 491 6.21 -84.06 20.20
CA PRO A 491 5.63 -84.50 18.93
C PRO A 491 5.75 -83.45 17.78
N SER A 492 6.10 -84.03 16.61
CA SER A 492 5.74 -83.78 15.20
C SER A 492 5.69 -82.33 14.64
N GLU A 493 6.60 -82.17 13.69
CA GLU A 493 6.69 -81.10 12.68
C GLU A 493 5.54 -81.11 11.69
N GLU A 494 4.38 -80.51 11.92
CA GLU A 494 3.41 -80.40 10.80
C GLU A 494 2.55 -79.11 10.83
N ASN A 495 2.71 -78.18 11.77
CA ASN A 495 1.83 -77.03 11.89
C ASN A 495 2.47 -75.65 11.74
N ARG A 496 3.62 -75.53 11.06
CA ARG A 496 4.31 -74.23 10.88
C ARG A 496 4.38 -73.73 9.48
N LYS A 497 3.83 -74.43 8.46
CA LYS A 497 3.88 -74.03 7.06
C LYS A 497 2.66 -73.31 6.51
N GLU A 498 1.53 -73.24 7.19
CA GLU A 498 0.31 -72.69 6.63
C GLU A 498 0.03 -71.21 6.91
N LYS A 499 0.76 -70.52 7.79
CA LYS A 499 0.48 -69.14 8.18
C LYS A 499 1.23 -68.05 7.44
N TYR A 500 2.21 -68.43 6.56
CA TYR A 500 3.06 -67.47 5.82
C TYR A 500 2.86 -67.49 4.31
N GLN A 501 1.90 -68.24 3.78
CA GLN A 501 1.68 -68.39 2.33
C GLN A 501 0.56 -67.49 1.77
N LYS A 502 -0.11 -66.63 2.55
CA LYS A 502 -1.28 -65.85 2.10
C LYS A 502 -1.03 -64.36 1.85
N SER A 503 0.21 -63.88 1.75
CA SER A 503 0.49 -62.43 1.57
C SER A 503 1.72 -62.13 0.72
N ARG A 504 1.96 -62.87 -0.36
CA ARG A 504 2.92 -62.44 -1.38
C ARG A 504 2.18 -62.28 -2.71
N MET A 505 1.97 -61.01 -3.10
CA MET A 505 1.63 -60.68 -4.48
C MET A 505 2.69 -61.26 -5.37
N GLU A 506 2.30 -62.03 -6.40
CA GLU A 506 3.28 -62.59 -7.34
C GLU A 506 4.01 -61.46 -8.07
N GLU A 507 5.31 -61.56 -8.18
CA GLU A 507 6.17 -60.54 -8.81
C GLU A 507 5.72 -60.17 -10.23
N LYS A 508 5.13 -61.12 -10.97
CA LYS A 508 4.51 -60.90 -12.27
C LYS A 508 3.30 -59.96 -12.20
N THR A 509 2.48 -60.05 -11.15
CA THR A 509 1.31 -59.18 -10.96
C THR A 509 1.72 -57.79 -10.57
N ALA A 510 2.76 -57.67 -9.72
CA ALA A 510 3.33 -56.37 -9.33
C ALA A 510 3.94 -55.65 -10.55
N MET A 511 4.70 -56.34 -11.38
CA MET A 511 5.27 -55.77 -12.62
C MET A 511 4.20 -55.28 -13.59
N LEU A 512 3.07 -55.99 -13.71
CA LEU A 512 1.96 -55.60 -14.58
C LEU A 512 1.27 -54.35 -14.06
N ILE A 513 1.11 -54.22 -12.73
CA ILE A 513 0.58 -53.01 -12.09
C ILE A 513 1.52 -51.83 -12.27
N ILE A 514 2.82 -52.00 -12.11
CA ILE A 514 3.85 -50.98 -12.33
C ILE A 514 3.82 -50.48 -13.77
N GLY A 515 3.75 -51.40 -14.76
CA GLY A 515 3.68 -51.03 -16.17
C GLY A 515 2.47 -50.15 -16.50
N LYS A 516 1.28 -50.51 -16.01
CA LYS A 516 0.05 -49.73 -16.19
C LYS A 516 0.11 -48.41 -15.44
N LEU A 517 0.69 -48.38 -14.26
CA LEU A 517 0.83 -47.16 -13.45
C LEU A 517 1.73 -46.13 -14.15
N ASN A 518 2.87 -46.57 -14.70
CA ASN A 518 3.73 -45.70 -15.49
C ASN A 518 3.03 -45.19 -16.75
N GLU A 519 2.30 -46.06 -17.45
CA GLU A 519 1.52 -45.68 -18.64
C GLU A 519 0.48 -44.59 -18.34
N CYS A 520 -0.29 -44.70 -17.24
CA CYS A 520 -1.22 -43.69 -16.80
C CYS A 520 -0.57 -42.35 -16.44
N MET A 521 0.65 -42.38 -15.90
CA MET A 521 1.38 -41.17 -15.61
C MET A 521 2.01 -40.54 -16.85
N GLU A 522 2.59 -41.32 -17.75
CA GLU A 522 3.32 -40.82 -18.91
C GLU A 522 2.40 -40.45 -20.09
N LYS A 523 1.38 -41.26 -20.38
CA LYS A 523 0.47 -41.04 -21.52
C LYS A 523 -0.76 -40.24 -21.12
N ASP A 524 -1.47 -40.66 -20.04
CA ASP A 524 -2.72 -40.06 -19.63
C ASP A 524 -2.51 -38.82 -18.76
N ARG A 525 -1.27 -38.61 -18.28
CA ARG A 525 -0.85 -37.44 -17.47
C ARG A 525 -1.75 -37.19 -16.25
N LEU A 526 -2.20 -38.23 -15.58
CA LEU A 526 -3.13 -38.13 -14.44
C LEU A 526 -2.60 -37.22 -13.32
N TYR A 527 -1.27 -37.06 -13.20
CA TYR A 527 -0.64 -36.17 -12.22
C TYR A 527 -1.02 -34.68 -12.40
N LEU A 528 -1.56 -34.28 -13.55
CA LEU A 528 -2.03 -32.91 -13.79
C LEU A 528 -3.32 -32.58 -13.02
N ASN A 529 -4.06 -33.58 -12.58
CA ASN A 529 -5.23 -33.36 -11.72
C ASN A 529 -4.76 -33.00 -10.28
N PRO A 530 -5.07 -31.80 -9.76
CA PRO A 530 -4.64 -31.39 -8.42
C PRO A 530 -5.22 -32.26 -7.30
N ASP A 531 -6.43 -32.81 -7.51
CA ASP A 531 -7.18 -33.59 -6.52
C ASP A 531 -7.00 -35.11 -6.69
N LEU A 532 -5.98 -35.55 -7.42
CA LEU A 532 -5.73 -36.96 -7.71
C LEU A 532 -5.49 -37.78 -6.42
N LYS A 533 -6.33 -38.78 -6.21
CA LYS A 533 -6.25 -39.69 -5.05
C LYS A 533 -5.82 -41.10 -5.48
N LEU A 534 -5.25 -41.85 -4.53
CA LEU A 534 -4.85 -43.24 -4.74
C LEU A 534 -5.97 -44.11 -5.31
N GLN A 535 -7.22 -43.85 -4.90
CA GLN A 535 -8.40 -44.57 -5.36
C GLN A 535 -8.68 -44.34 -6.86
N ASP A 536 -8.40 -43.15 -7.37
CA ASP A 536 -8.66 -42.81 -8.77
C ASP A 536 -7.65 -43.51 -9.67
N VAL A 537 -6.40 -43.52 -9.26
CA VAL A 537 -5.33 -44.25 -9.99
C VAL A 537 -5.59 -45.76 -9.92
N ALA A 538 -5.98 -46.32 -8.79
CA ALA A 538 -6.29 -47.73 -8.66
C ALA A 538 -7.41 -48.19 -9.61
N LYS A 539 -8.44 -47.35 -9.82
CA LYS A 539 -9.53 -47.62 -10.81
C LYS A 539 -9.00 -47.68 -12.23
N VAL A 540 -8.11 -46.75 -12.61
CA VAL A 540 -7.54 -46.69 -13.97
C VAL A 540 -6.64 -47.87 -14.23
N VAL A 541 -5.79 -48.23 -13.28
CA VAL A 541 -4.85 -49.34 -13.35
C VAL A 541 -5.58 -50.70 -13.23
N LYS A 542 -6.85 -50.70 -12.82
CA LYS A 542 -7.72 -51.86 -12.59
C LYS A 542 -7.15 -52.82 -11.54
N CYS A 543 -6.78 -52.23 -10.38
CA CYS A 543 -6.40 -52.96 -9.17
C CYS A 543 -7.10 -52.38 -7.96
N ASN A 544 -7.04 -53.04 -6.82
CA ASN A 544 -7.55 -52.43 -5.57
C ASN A 544 -6.51 -51.47 -4.93
N THR A 545 -6.99 -50.60 -4.05
CA THR A 545 -6.12 -49.58 -3.40
C THR A 545 -5.02 -50.20 -2.53
N GLY A 546 -5.28 -51.39 -1.94
CA GLY A 546 -4.32 -52.12 -1.15
C GLY A 546 -3.19 -52.69 -2.00
N GLU A 547 -3.50 -53.27 -3.16
CA GLU A 547 -2.51 -53.77 -4.13
C GLU A 547 -1.64 -52.63 -4.66
N LEU A 548 -2.26 -51.49 -5.06
CA LEU A 548 -1.49 -50.34 -5.54
C LEU A 548 -0.57 -49.78 -4.47
N SER A 549 -1.04 -49.65 -3.23
CA SER A 549 -0.25 -49.19 -2.10
C SER A 549 0.90 -50.17 -1.80
N GLN A 550 0.66 -51.46 -1.89
CA GLN A 550 1.67 -52.49 -1.69
C GLN A 550 2.75 -52.44 -2.78
N VAL A 551 2.38 -52.27 -4.04
CA VAL A 551 3.29 -52.09 -5.15
C VAL A 551 4.18 -50.84 -4.98
N LEU A 552 3.58 -49.70 -4.68
CA LEU A 552 4.32 -48.46 -4.45
C LEU A 552 5.33 -48.59 -3.31
N ASN A 553 4.89 -49.11 -2.14
CA ASN A 553 5.74 -49.17 -0.97
C ASN A 553 6.77 -50.30 -0.99
N MET A 554 6.41 -51.50 -1.46
CA MET A 554 7.28 -52.68 -1.38
C MET A 554 8.17 -52.91 -2.61
N PHE A 555 7.65 -52.56 -3.81
CA PHE A 555 8.40 -52.82 -5.07
C PHE A 555 9.07 -51.57 -5.61
N MET A 556 8.45 -50.37 -5.40
CA MET A 556 9.02 -49.11 -5.86
C MET A 556 9.64 -48.28 -4.73
N ASN A 557 9.46 -48.67 -3.47
CA ASN A 557 9.95 -47.99 -2.27
C ASN A 557 9.63 -46.47 -2.24
N ILE A 558 8.43 -46.11 -2.67
CA ILE A 558 7.99 -44.71 -2.75
C ILE A 558 6.53 -44.58 -2.29
N GLY A 559 6.18 -43.48 -1.59
CA GLY A 559 4.82 -43.17 -1.23
C GLY A 559 4.01 -42.66 -2.42
N PHE A 560 2.69 -42.84 -2.41
CA PHE A 560 1.82 -42.38 -3.51
C PHE A 560 1.99 -40.89 -3.81
N THR A 561 2.01 -40.06 -2.77
CA THR A 561 2.15 -38.61 -2.91
C THR A 561 3.52 -38.23 -3.54
N ASP A 562 4.58 -38.89 -3.10
CA ASP A 562 5.93 -38.63 -3.61
C ASP A 562 6.06 -39.09 -5.05
N TYR A 563 5.43 -40.24 -5.39
CA TYR A 563 5.41 -40.76 -6.74
C TYR A 563 4.70 -39.79 -7.72
N VAL A 564 3.55 -39.22 -7.33
CA VAL A 564 2.83 -38.27 -8.17
C VAL A 564 3.58 -36.93 -8.25
N ASN A 565 4.14 -36.46 -7.13
CA ASN A 565 4.87 -35.20 -7.10
C ASN A 565 6.15 -35.24 -7.95
N LYS A 566 6.81 -36.37 -8.09
CA LYS A 566 7.94 -36.55 -9.00
C LYS A 566 7.55 -36.15 -10.44
N TYR A 567 6.44 -36.65 -10.96
CA TYR A 567 5.97 -36.31 -12.30
C TYR A 567 5.54 -34.85 -12.43
N ARG A 568 4.94 -34.27 -11.37
CA ARG A 568 4.57 -32.85 -11.33
C ARG A 568 5.80 -31.94 -11.37
N ILE A 569 6.85 -32.28 -10.65
CA ILE A 569 8.11 -31.53 -10.65
C ILE A 569 8.79 -31.64 -12.01
N ASP A 570 8.85 -32.86 -12.59
CA ASP A 570 9.44 -33.07 -13.91
C ASP A 570 8.71 -32.27 -15.00
N GLU A 571 7.39 -32.20 -14.95
CA GLU A 571 6.58 -31.42 -15.89
C GLU A 571 6.80 -29.91 -15.67
N PHE A 572 6.89 -29.45 -14.44
CA PHE A 572 7.19 -28.08 -14.10
C PHE A 572 8.56 -27.63 -14.65
N ILE A 573 9.58 -28.47 -14.46
CA ILE A 573 10.92 -28.21 -14.99
C ILE A 573 10.92 -28.17 -16.53
N LYS A 574 10.16 -29.04 -17.18
CA LYS A 574 10.01 -29.03 -18.64
C LYS A 574 9.36 -27.74 -19.15
N ARG A 575 8.33 -27.24 -18.46
CA ARG A 575 7.67 -26.00 -18.83
C ARG A 575 8.58 -24.79 -18.68
N ILE A 576 9.30 -24.68 -17.57
CA ILE A 576 10.28 -23.60 -17.38
C ILE A 576 11.33 -23.62 -18.49
N ARG A 577 11.89 -24.76 -18.82
CA ARG A 577 12.88 -24.87 -19.91
C ARG A 577 12.33 -24.55 -21.30
N SER A 578 11.03 -24.76 -21.54
CA SER A 578 10.39 -24.40 -22.79
C SER A 578 10.09 -22.90 -22.90
N GLU A 579 9.86 -22.21 -21.76
CA GLU A 579 9.65 -20.77 -21.71
C GLU A 579 10.98 -19.98 -21.84
N GLU A 580 12.10 -20.51 -21.37
CA GLU A 580 13.42 -19.91 -21.59
C GLU A 580 13.82 -19.87 -23.08
N HIS A 581 13.38 -20.82 -23.89
CA HIS A 581 13.67 -20.83 -25.34
C HIS A 581 12.75 -19.94 -26.18
N THR A 582 11.65 -19.42 -25.61
CA THR A 582 10.73 -18.49 -26.31
C THR A 582 11.02 -17.02 -26.03
N SER A 583 11.94 -16.70 -25.12
CA SER A 583 12.33 -15.32 -24.78
C SER A 583 13.62 -14.84 -25.50
N GLU A 584 14.21 -15.65 -26.39
CA GLU A 584 15.40 -15.30 -27.19
C GLU A 584 15.11 -15.12 -28.70
N LEU A 585 13.86 -14.84 -29.08
CA LEU A 585 13.51 -14.47 -30.46
C LEU A 585 12.86 -13.08 -30.52
#